data_be45ba1b8424694a57d212a8e41e934b
#
_entry.id   be45ba1b8424694a57d212a8e41e934b
#
_cell.length_a   1.000
_cell.length_b   1.000
_cell.length_c   1.000
_cell.angle_alpha   90.00
_cell.angle_beta   90.00
_cell.angle_gamma   90.00
#
_symmetry.space_group_name_H-M   'P 1'
#
loop_
_entity.id
_entity.type
_entity.pdbx_description
1 polymer ?
#
loop_
_entity_poly.entity_id
_entity_poly.type
_entity_poly.pdbx_seq_one_letter_code
_entity_poly.pdbx_strand_id
1 'polypeptide(L)'
;MALLAAVCSGQAQNGEEYYVKHLDFPQGATLQEKVDMAARLVPTPQQLAWQQMELTAFLHFGINTFTGREWGDGTEDPALFNPTQLDAEQWVRTLKEAGFKMVLLTAKHHDGFCLWPTKTTAHSVASSSWKNGKGDVVKELRDACDKYDMKFGVYLSPWDRNAACYGDSPKYNEFFIQQLTELLSNYGEVHEVWFDGANGEGPNGKKQVYDWDAFYKTIQKLQPKAVMAIMGDDVRWVGNEKGIGRETEWSATVLTPGIYSRSEKNNKQLGVFGKAQDLGSRDILGNATELFWYPSEVDVSIRPGWFYHQEEDSKVKSLKHLTDIYFQS
;
A
#
# COMPACT_ATOMS: atom_id res chain seq x y z
N MET A 1 -35.14 -9.21 -30.55
CA MET A 1 -33.84 -8.55 -30.44
C MET A 1 -33.97 -7.40 -29.43
N ALA A 2 -33.68 -7.66 -28.19
CA ALA A 2 -33.66 -6.62 -27.15
C ALA A 2 -32.18 -6.27 -26.91
N LEU A 3 -31.78 -5.05 -27.25
CA LEU A 3 -30.48 -4.52 -26.89
C LEU A 3 -30.40 -4.38 -25.37
N LEU A 4 -29.56 -5.20 -24.73
CA LEU A 4 -29.15 -4.96 -23.34
C LEU A 4 -28.26 -3.73 -23.31
N ALA A 5 -28.76 -2.64 -22.75
CA ALA A 5 -27.97 -1.50 -22.39
C ALA A 5 -27.19 -1.86 -21.10
N ALA A 6 -25.92 -2.22 -21.23
CA ALA A 6 -25.03 -2.26 -20.11
C ALA A 6 -24.81 -0.83 -19.62
N VAL A 7 -25.16 -0.54 -18.38
CA VAL A 7 -24.86 0.73 -17.74
C VAL A 7 -23.35 0.78 -17.50
N CYS A 8 -22.62 1.38 -18.44
CA CYS A 8 -21.23 1.74 -18.25
C CYS A 8 -21.18 2.98 -17.33
N SER A 9 -20.84 2.81 -16.08
CA SER A 9 -20.48 3.92 -15.22
C SER A 9 -19.04 4.35 -15.59
N GLY A 10 -18.93 5.33 -16.45
CA GLY A 10 -17.65 5.91 -16.87
C GLY A 10 -17.65 6.34 -18.32
N GLN A 11 -18.41 7.38 -18.70
CA GLN A 11 -18.20 8.05 -19.97
C GLN A 11 -17.20 9.18 -19.79
N ALA A 12 -16.05 9.07 -20.46
CA ALA A 12 -15.14 10.19 -20.64
C ALA A 12 -15.84 11.30 -21.43
N GLN A 13 -16.02 12.45 -20.78
CA GLN A 13 -16.24 13.71 -21.48
C GLN A 13 -14.96 14.53 -21.34
N ASN A 14 -14.39 14.92 -22.46
CA ASN A 14 -13.24 15.82 -22.56
C ASN A 14 -11.84 15.20 -22.33
N GLY A 15 -11.44 14.19 -23.11
CA GLY A 15 -10.04 13.72 -23.17
C GLY A 15 -9.58 12.87 -21.98
N GLU A 16 -10.49 12.42 -21.14
CA GLU A 16 -10.20 11.43 -20.11
C GLU A 16 -9.98 10.04 -20.74
N GLU A 17 -8.99 9.31 -20.24
CA GLU A 17 -8.72 7.96 -20.72
C GLU A 17 -9.83 7.00 -20.28
N TYR A 18 -10.27 6.13 -21.22
CA TYR A 18 -11.34 5.16 -20.98
C TYR A 18 -10.85 4.04 -20.05
N TYR A 19 -11.62 3.76 -18.99
CA TYR A 19 -11.41 2.59 -18.14
C TYR A 19 -12.73 1.95 -17.70
N VAL A 20 -12.68 0.67 -17.35
CA VAL A 20 -13.78 -0.13 -16.77
C VAL A 20 -13.21 -1.00 -15.68
N LYS A 21 -13.12 -0.50 -14.44
CA LYS A 21 -12.55 -1.25 -13.32
C LYS A 21 -13.56 -2.09 -12.53
N HIS A 22 -14.85 -2.02 -12.90
CA HIS A 22 -15.93 -2.77 -12.25
C HIS A 22 -16.99 -3.17 -13.26
N LEU A 23 -17.47 -4.38 -13.15
CA LEU A 23 -18.61 -4.93 -13.93
C LEU A 23 -19.58 -5.64 -13.01
N ASP A 24 -20.88 -5.36 -13.20
CA ASP A 24 -21.97 -6.17 -12.66
C ASP A 24 -22.37 -7.24 -13.67
N PHE A 25 -22.54 -8.47 -13.23
CA PHE A 25 -23.06 -9.54 -14.07
C PHE A 25 -24.59 -9.55 -14.05
N PRO A 26 -25.24 -9.67 -15.22
CA PRO A 26 -26.70 -9.84 -15.29
C PRO A 26 -27.16 -11.06 -14.48
N GLN A 27 -28.32 -10.94 -13.84
CA GLN A 27 -28.93 -12.08 -13.17
C GLN A 27 -29.12 -13.25 -14.13
N GLY A 28 -28.64 -14.42 -13.76
CA GLY A 28 -28.73 -15.64 -14.60
C GLY A 28 -27.69 -15.72 -15.72
N ALA A 29 -26.70 -14.81 -15.75
CA ALA A 29 -25.61 -14.91 -16.72
C ALA A 29 -24.86 -16.26 -16.58
N THR A 30 -24.64 -16.91 -17.69
CA THR A 30 -23.86 -18.14 -17.78
C THR A 30 -22.38 -17.87 -17.50
N LEU A 31 -21.63 -18.90 -17.15
CA LEU A 31 -20.19 -18.78 -16.96
C LEU A 31 -19.49 -18.22 -18.22
N GLN A 32 -19.89 -18.66 -19.41
CA GLN A 32 -19.28 -18.17 -20.66
C GLN A 32 -19.56 -16.68 -20.87
N GLU A 33 -20.78 -16.22 -20.63
CA GLU A 33 -21.11 -14.79 -20.70
C GLU A 33 -20.29 -13.96 -19.69
N LYS A 34 -20.09 -14.47 -18.48
CA LYS A 34 -19.23 -13.81 -17.48
C LYS A 34 -17.76 -13.74 -17.93
N VAL A 35 -17.22 -14.81 -18.53
CA VAL A 35 -15.88 -14.82 -19.10
C VAL A 35 -15.74 -13.80 -20.24
N ASP A 36 -16.74 -13.74 -21.14
CA ASP A 36 -16.72 -12.77 -22.25
C ASP A 36 -16.84 -11.32 -21.75
N MET A 37 -17.58 -11.10 -20.67
CA MET A 37 -17.67 -9.80 -20.03
C MET A 37 -16.36 -9.42 -19.31
N ALA A 38 -15.69 -10.38 -18.68
CA ALA A 38 -14.42 -10.14 -17.98
C ALA A 38 -13.35 -9.54 -18.91
N ALA A 39 -13.37 -9.90 -20.21
CA ALA A 39 -12.48 -9.33 -21.22
C ALA A 39 -12.69 -7.82 -21.46
N ARG A 40 -13.75 -7.22 -20.91
CA ARG A 40 -14.04 -5.78 -21.02
C ARG A 40 -13.50 -4.96 -19.85
N LEU A 41 -12.97 -5.61 -18.81
CA LEU A 41 -12.30 -4.89 -17.73
C LEU A 41 -11.05 -4.18 -18.26
N VAL A 42 -10.93 -2.92 -17.89
CA VAL A 42 -9.80 -2.05 -18.24
C VAL A 42 -9.35 -1.33 -17.00
N PRO A 43 -8.05 -1.40 -16.63
CA PRO A 43 -7.52 -0.69 -15.47
C PRO A 43 -7.72 0.82 -15.60
N THR A 44 -7.72 1.52 -14.46
CA THR A 44 -7.53 2.96 -14.50
C THR A 44 -6.13 3.28 -15.02
N PRO A 45 -5.88 4.49 -15.56
CA PRO A 45 -4.54 4.91 -15.99
C PRO A 45 -3.49 4.78 -14.89
N GLN A 46 -3.88 5.04 -13.63
CA GLN A 46 -3.02 4.91 -12.47
C GLN A 46 -2.67 3.45 -12.16
N GLN A 47 -3.65 2.55 -12.18
CA GLN A 47 -3.42 1.11 -12.01
C GLN A 47 -2.55 0.54 -13.13
N LEU A 48 -2.78 0.95 -14.38
CA LEU A 48 -1.95 0.53 -15.51
C LEU A 48 -0.50 1.02 -15.34
N ALA A 49 -0.32 2.30 -15.01
CA ALA A 49 1.00 2.88 -14.79
C ALA A 49 1.73 2.18 -13.61
N TRP A 50 1.01 1.82 -12.56
CA TRP A 50 1.55 1.07 -11.44
C TRP A 50 2.00 -0.34 -11.86
N GLN A 51 1.17 -1.09 -12.57
CA GLN A 51 1.52 -2.43 -13.07
C GLN A 51 2.73 -2.40 -14.02
N GLN A 52 2.85 -1.37 -14.85
CA GLN A 52 3.99 -1.19 -15.76
C GLN A 52 5.32 -0.88 -15.06
N MET A 53 5.29 -0.52 -13.77
CA MET A 53 6.52 -0.36 -12.98
C MET A 53 7.19 -1.70 -12.68
N GLU A 54 6.40 -2.76 -12.49
CA GLU A 54 6.82 -4.14 -12.18
C GLU A 54 7.64 -4.25 -10.90
N LEU A 55 8.69 -3.45 -10.75
CA LEU A 55 9.66 -3.56 -9.65
C LEU A 55 9.71 -2.28 -8.82
N THR A 56 9.22 -2.37 -7.58
CA THR A 56 9.20 -1.29 -6.59
C THR A 56 10.09 -1.66 -5.41
N ALA A 57 10.86 -0.70 -4.90
CA ALA A 57 11.65 -0.86 -3.69
C ALA A 57 10.88 -0.37 -2.47
N PHE A 58 10.78 -1.20 -1.44
CA PHE A 58 10.15 -0.87 -0.18
C PHE A 58 11.22 -0.67 0.89
N LEU A 59 11.43 0.57 1.34
CA LEU A 59 12.43 0.92 2.35
C LEU A 59 11.80 0.92 3.74
N HIS A 60 12.10 -0.10 4.54
CA HIS A 60 11.79 -0.15 5.97
C HIS A 60 12.93 0.49 6.75
N PHE A 61 12.75 1.76 7.08
CA PHE A 61 13.69 2.56 7.86
C PHE A 61 12.91 3.38 8.89
N GLY A 62 13.40 3.45 10.11
CA GLY A 62 12.69 4.15 11.17
C GLY A 62 13.40 4.00 12.53
N ILE A 63 12.71 4.33 13.61
CA ILE A 63 13.25 4.18 14.97
C ILE A 63 13.55 2.71 15.28
N ASN A 64 12.85 1.77 14.68
CA ASN A 64 13.06 0.32 14.83
C ASN A 64 14.46 -0.12 14.38
N THR A 65 15.05 0.55 13.38
CA THR A 65 16.44 0.33 12.95
C THR A 65 17.44 0.60 14.09
N PHE A 66 17.12 1.52 15.01
CA PHE A 66 17.98 1.91 16.12
C PHE A 66 17.69 1.17 17.42
N THR A 67 16.54 0.54 17.53
CA THR A 67 16.15 -0.25 18.70
C THR A 67 16.34 -1.76 18.51
N GLY A 68 16.65 -2.19 17.28
CA GLY A 68 16.80 -3.61 16.94
C GLY A 68 15.47 -4.38 17.05
N ARG A 69 14.33 -3.71 16.80
CA ARG A 69 13.00 -4.30 16.86
C ARG A 69 12.37 -4.32 15.48
N GLU A 70 11.65 -5.39 15.18
CA GLU A 70 10.83 -5.46 13.99
C GLU A 70 9.55 -4.62 14.15
N TRP A 71 8.94 -4.67 15.33
CA TRP A 71 7.81 -3.84 15.73
C TRP A 71 8.13 -3.12 17.03
N GLY A 72 8.17 -1.81 16.99
CA GLY A 72 8.26 -0.98 18.19
C GLY A 72 6.97 -1.03 19.00
N ASP A 73 7.04 -0.64 20.26
CA ASP A 73 5.90 -0.62 21.17
C ASP A 73 5.23 0.76 21.31
N GLY A 74 5.79 1.79 20.67
CA GLY A 74 5.30 3.17 20.72
C GLY A 74 5.84 3.98 21.89
N THR A 75 6.77 3.42 22.67
CA THR A 75 7.39 4.10 23.83
C THR A 75 8.85 4.46 23.58
N GLU A 76 9.34 4.24 22.36
CA GLU A 76 10.73 4.51 21.99
C GLU A 76 11.05 5.99 22.19
N ASP A 77 12.22 6.26 22.82
CA ASP A 77 12.72 7.63 22.95
C ASP A 77 13.14 8.17 21.56
N PRO A 78 12.53 9.23 21.07
CA PRO A 78 12.94 9.87 19.80
C PRO A 78 14.43 10.20 19.71
N ALA A 79 15.11 10.41 20.83
CA ALA A 79 16.55 10.68 20.86
C ALA A 79 17.42 9.53 20.36
N LEU A 80 16.88 8.30 20.32
CA LEU A 80 17.55 7.13 19.75
C LEU A 80 17.70 7.23 18.23
N PHE A 81 16.81 7.95 17.57
CA PHE A 81 16.87 8.13 16.12
C PHE A 81 17.98 9.13 15.76
N ASN A 82 19.12 8.61 15.33
CA ASN A 82 20.28 9.43 14.97
C ASN A 82 21.09 8.82 13.81
N PRO A 83 20.56 8.82 12.59
CA PRO A 83 21.24 8.28 11.41
C PRO A 83 22.37 9.19 10.94
N THR A 84 23.57 9.05 11.52
CA THR A 84 24.74 9.91 11.24
C THR A 84 25.27 9.80 9.82
N GLN A 85 24.93 8.73 9.08
CA GLN A 85 25.40 8.43 7.73
C GLN A 85 24.27 8.23 6.73
N LEU A 86 23.08 8.82 6.98
CA LEU A 86 21.97 8.72 6.04
C LEU A 86 22.34 9.41 4.72
N ASP A 87 22.23 8.67 3.63
CA ASP A 87 22.45 9.14 2.26
C ASP A 87 21.31 8.64 1.36
N ALA A 88 20.23 9.40 1.32
CA ALA A 88 19.07 9.08 0.50
C ALA A 88 19.38 9.07 -1.01
N GLU A 89 20.36 9.87 -1.46
CA GLU A 89 20.79 9.85 -2.86
C GLU A 89 21.46 8.52 -3.21
N GLN A 90 22.28 7.98 -2.32
CA GLN A 90 22.90 6.67 -2.51
C GLN A 90 21.84 5.57 -2.60
N TRP A 91 20.79 5.62 -1.75
CA TRP A 91 19.71 4.66 -1.82
C TRP A 91 19.03 4.68 -3.19
N VAL A 92 18.54 5.85 -3.61
CA VAL A 92 17.79 6.00 -4.85
C VAL A 92 18.66 5.69 -6.08
N ARG A 93 19.91 6.15 -6.12
CA ARG A 93 20.83 5.84 -7.21
C ARG A 93 21.04 4.33 -7.37
N THR A 94 21.32 3.63 -6.27
CA THR A 94 21.54 2.18 -6.29
C THR A 94 20.30 1.44 -6.80
N LEU A 95 19.11 1.83 -6.34
CA LEU A 95 17.85 1.24 -6.78
C LEU A 95 17.56 1.54 -8.26
N LYS A 96 17.80 2.77 -8.71
CA LYS A 96 17.64 3.15 -10.12
C LYS A 96 18.57 2.36 -11.03
N GLU A 97 19.84 2.21 -10.65
CA GLU A 97 20.83 1.41 -11.38
C GLU A 97 20.45 -0.07 -11.44
N ALA A 98 19.76 -0.58 -10.41
CA ALA A 98 19.23 -1.94 -10.36
C ALA A 98 17.90 -2.12 -11.14
N GLY A 99 17.34 -1.05 -11.72
CA GLY A 99 16.15 -1.13 -12.56
C GLY A 99 14.82 -0.87 -11.85
N PHE A 100 14.83 -0.55 -10.55
CA PHE A 100 13.62 -0.15 -9.83
C PHE A 100 13.03 1.13 -10.42
N LYS A 101 11.70 1.23 -10.39
CA LYS A 101 10.95 2.35 -10.96
C LYS A 101 10.35 3.27 -9.90
N MET A 102 10.13 2.75 -8.70
CA MET A 102 9.56 3.47 -7.58
C MET A 102 10.26 3.08 -6.28
N VAL A 103 10.28 4.03 -5.34
CA VAL A 103 10.69 3.82 -3.95
C VAL A 103 9.52 4.13 -3.04
N LEU A 104 9.19 3.20 -2.17
CA LEU A 104 8.19 3.33 -1.12
C LEU A 104 8.90 3.41 0.24
N LEU A 105 8.57 4.40 1.08
CA LEU A 105 9.17 4.60 2.40
C LEU A 105 8.16 4.38 3.51
N THR A 106 8.51 3.64 4.55
CA THR A 106 7.76 3.61 5.81
C THR A 106 7.85 4.96 6.52
N ALA A 107 7.06 5.95 6.08
CA ALA A 107 7.06 7.29 6.68
C ALA A 107 6.66 7.26 8.17
N LYS A 108 5.77 6.35 8.55
CA LYS A 108 5.43 6.00 9.94
C LYS A 108 5.05 4.52 10.01
N HIS A 109 5.74 3.74 10.83
CA HIS A 109 5.40 2.34 11.12
C HIS A 109 4.48 2.25 12.36
N HIS A 110 4.18 1.04 12.85
CA HIS A 110 3.26 0.78 13.98
C HIS A 110 3.68 1.42 15.30
N ASP A 111 4.98 1.70 15.49
CA ASP A 111 5.51 2.43 16.65
C ASP A 111 5.02 3.89 16.72
N GLY A 112 4.47 4.43 15.63
CA GLY A 112 3.97 5.80 15.55
C GLY A 112 5.05 6.86 15.31
N PHE A 113 6.34 6.48 15.16
CA PHE A 113 7.43 7.42 14.93
C PHE A 113 7.39 7.96 13.49
N CYS A 114 7.26 9.27 13.37
CA CYS A 114 7.17 9.95 12.08
C CYS A 114 8.55 10.38 11.56
N LEU A 115 8.88 9.95 10.34
CA LEU A 115 10.14 10.29 9.66
C LEU A 115 10.17 11.69 9.05
N TRP A 116 9.13 12.49 9.27
CA TRP A 116 9.03 13.89 8.89
C TRP A 116 8.67 14.75 10.12
N PRO A 117 8.98 16.05 10.12
CA PRO A 117 8.68 16.94 11.23
C PRO A 117 7.17 17.27 11.29
N THR A 118 6.37 16.26 11.61
CA THR A 118 4.92 16.38 11.72
C THR A 118 4.52 17.36 12.84
N LYS A 119 3.37 18.02 12.66
CA LYS A 119 2.75 18.86 13.68
C LYS A 119 1.78 18.09 14.58
N THR A 120 1.53 16.82 14.28
CA THR A 120 0.49 16.04 14.97
C THR A 120 0.99 15.37 16.25
N THR A 121 2.28 15.07 16.33
CA THR A 121 2.90 14.42 17.49
C THR A 121 4.35 14.84 17.69
N ALA A 122 4.82 14.75 18.93
CA ALA A 122 6.24 14.89 19.24
C ALA A 122 7.05 13.61 18.96
N HIS A 123 6.38 12.46 18.72
CA HIS A 123 7.05 11.21 18.41
C HIS A 123 7.50 11.20 16.93
N SER A 124 8.55 11.95 16.65
CA SER A 124 9.02 12.21 15.29
C SER A 124 10.49 12.65 15.25
N VAL A 125 11.03 12.74 14.04
CA VAL A 125 12.39 13.27 13.79
C VAL A 125 12.60 14.67 14.37
N ALA A 126 11.56 15.47 14.56
CA ALA A 126 11.65 16.80 15.16
C ALA A 126 12.08 16.77 16.65
N SER A 127 11.84 15.65 17.33
CA SER A 127 12.27 15.42 18.73
C SER A 127 13.56 14.60 18.83
N SER A 128 14.14 14.19 17.70
CA SER A 128 15.36 13.39 17.66
C SER A 128 16.62 14.26 17.81
N SER A 129 17.75 13.61 18.14
CA SER A 129 19.06 14.27 18.10
C SER A 129 19.58 14.46 16.68
N TRP A 130 19.03 13.77 15.70
CA TRP A 130 19.46 13.84 14.32
C TRP A 130 19.24 15.24 13.73
N LYS A 131 20.34 15.81 13.18
CA LYS A 131 20.36 17.18 12.64
C LYS A 131 19.77 18.23 13.60
N ASN A 132 19.90 17.99 14.93
CA ASN A 132 19.34 18.84 15.99
C ASN A 132 17.81 19.05 15.83
N GLY A 133 17.07 17.99 15.54
CA GLY A 133 15.63 18.01 15.33
C GLY A 133 15.17 18.68 14.02
N LYS A 134 16.08 18.97 13.10
CA LYS A 134 15.77 19.59 11.79
C LYS A 134 15.82 18.60 10.62
N GLY A 135 15.97 17.32 10.92
CA GLY A 135 15.98 16.28 9.91
C GLY A 135 14.57 16.01 9.34
N ASP A 136 14.53 15.56 8.08
CA ASP A 136 13.31 15.16 7.39
C ASP A 136 13.70 14.08 6.38
N VAL A 137 13.52 12.82 6.76
CA VAL A 137 13.89 11.67 5.91
C VAL A 137 13.00 11.61 4.68
N VAL A 138 11.71 11.94 4.83
CA VAL A 138 10.75 11.95 3.72
C VAL A 138 11.18 12.94 2.66
N LYS A 139 11.59 14.15 3.09
CA LYS A 139 12.10 15.18 2.18
C LYS A 139 13.41 14.76 1.51
N GLU A 140 14.37 14.22 2.26
CA GLU A 140 15.66 13.82 1.69
C GLU A 140 15.48 12.72 0.64
N LEU A 141 14.60 11.76 0.90
CA LEU A 141 14.28 10.71 -0.07
C LEU A 141 13.52 11.27 -1.28
N ARG A 142 12.55 12.17 -1.06
CA ARG A 142 11.81 12.81 -2.15
C ARG A 142 12.74 13.60 -3.08
N ASP A 143 13.61 14.42 -2.51
CA ASP A 143 14.59 15.21 -3.28
C ASP A 143 15.53 14.29 -4.11
N ALA A 144 15.94 13.15 -3.54
CA ALA A 144 16.72 12.16 -4.25
C ALA A 144 15.91 11.50 -5.39
N CYS A 145 14.63 11.18 -5.16
CA CYS A 145 13.76 10.64 -6.19
C CYS A 145 13.60 11.61 -7.37
N ASP A 146 13.43 12.90 -7.10
CA ASP A 146 13.35 13.93 -8.14
C ASP A 146 14.66 14.02 -8.95
N LYS A 147 15.80 13.97 -8.26
CA LYS A 147 17.13 14.04 -8.90
C LYS A 147 17.39 12.89 -9.86
N TYR A 148 16.92 11.68 -9.53
CA TYR A 148 17.19 10.46 -10.30
C TYR A 148 15.99 10.00 -11.15
N ASP A 149 14.95 10.82 -11.29
CA ASP A 149 13.71 10.45 -12.00
C ASP A 149 13.17 9.09 -11.52
N MET A 150 13.00 8.96 -10.21
CA MET A 150 12.43 7.82 -9.53
C MET A 150 11.07 8.20 -8.98
N LYS A 151 10.05 7.36 -9.18
CA LYS A 151 8.75 7.59 -8.56
C LYS A 151 8.84 7.39 -7.05
N PHE A 152 7.98 8.11 -6.33
CA PHE A 152 7.97 8.14 -4.87
C PHE A 152 6.60 7.73 -4.34
N GLY A 153 6.60 6.86 -3.33
CA GLY A 153 5.43 6.45 -2.58
C GLY A 153 5.67 6.51 -1.07
N VAL A 154 4.60 6.49 -0.31
CA VAL A 154 4.65 6.52 1.15
C VAL A 154 3.81 5.41 1.76
N TYR A 155 4.38 4.70 2.73
CA TYR A 155 3.65 3.85 3.65
C TYR A 155 3.33 4.67 4.91
N LEU A 156 2.07 4.68 5.30
CA LEU A 156 1.62 5.28 6.56
C LEU A 156 0.80 4.25 7.32
N SER A 157 1.35 3.71 8.41
CA SER A 157 0.63 2.74 9.24
C SER A 157 -0.63 3.35 9.84
N PRO A 158 -1.81 2.75 9.58
CA PRO A 158 -3.03 3.14 10.29
C PRO A 158 -2.98 2.73 11.77
N TRP A 159 -2.31 1.62 12.10
CA TRP A 159 -2.07 1.25 13.49
C TRP A 159 -0.98 2.12 14.09
N ASP A 160 -1.26 2.70 15.26
CA ASP A 160 -0.35 3.62 15.94
C ASP A 160 -0.29 3.28 17.43
N ARG A 161 0.85 2.80 17.88
CA ARG A 161 1.08 2.35 19.26
C ARG A 161 1.52 3.48 20.19
N ASN A 162 1.80 4.68 19.66
CA ASN A 162 2.17 5.87 20.41
C ASN A 162 0.99 6.83 20.63
N ALA A 163 0.13 7.02 19.61
CA ALA A 163 -0.91 8.05 19.66
C ALA A 163 -1.91 7.81 20.81
N ALA A 164 -1.95 8.71 21.78
CA ALA A 164 -2.86 8.60 22.93
C ALA A 164 -4.35 8.59 22.54
N CYS A 165 -4.71 9.15 21.39
CA CYS A 165 -6.07 9.15 20.87
C CYS A 165 -6.43 7.88 20.07
N TYR A 166 -5.50 6.95 19.85
CA TYR A 166 -5.79 5.70 19.16
C TYR A 166 -6.88 4.92 19.94
N GLY A 167 -7.89 4.43 19.22
CA GLY A 167 -9.06 3.78 19.84
C GLY A 167 -10.16 4.74 20.30
N ASP A 168 -9.94 6.07 20.26
CA ASP A 168 -10.98 7.09 20.19
C ASP A 168 -11.20 7.42 18.72
N SER A 169 -12.04 6.61 18.06
CA SER A 169 -12.07 6.54 16.59
C SER A 169 -12.28 7.89 15.89
N PRO A 170 -13.19 8.78 16.33
CA PRO A 170 -13.33 10.09 15.69
C PRO A 170 -12.05 10.94 15.76
N LYS A 171 -11.41 10.99 16.93
CA LYS A 171 -10.21 11.80 17.13
C LYS A 171 -9.01 11.24 16.39
N TYR A 172 -8.83 9.91 16.42
CA TYR A 172 -7.72 9.30 15.74
C TYR A 172 -7.88 9.39 14.21
N ASN A 173 -9.08 9.22 13.68
CA ASN A 173 -9.31 9.39 12.25
C ASN A 173 -8.96 10.81 11.78
N GLU A 174 -9.32 11.83 12.57
CA GLU A 174 -8.90 13.21 12.30
C GLU A 174 -7.39 13.41 12.38
N PHE A 175 -6.75 12.86 13.42
CA PHE A 175 -5.29 12.85 13.57
C PHE A 175 -4.59 12.19 12.36
N PHE A 176 -5.07 11.03 11.92
CA PHE A 176 -4.52 10.31 10.79
C PHE A 176 -4.69 11.08 9.46
N ILE A 177 -5.86 11.70 9.25
CA ILE A 177 -6.11 12.59 8.09
C ILE A 177 -5.16 13.79 8.08
N GLN A 178 -4.82 14.36 9.24
CA GLN A 178 -3.83 15.42 9.32
C GLN A 178 -2.45 14.94 8.87
N GLN A 179 -2.00 13.75 9.30
CA GLN A 179 -0.74 13.15 8.87
C GLN A 179 -0.74 12.86 7.36
N LEU A 180 -1.82 12.27 6.82
CA LEU A 180 -1.99 12.10 5.37
C LEU A 180 -1.89 13.43 4.64
N THR A 181 -2.56 14.47 5.14
CA THR A 181 -2.55 15.80 4.52
C THR A 181 -1.14 16.40 4.49
N GLU A 182 -0.37 16.26 5.56
CA GLU A 182 1.02 16.72 5.59
C GLU A 182 1.87 16.01 4.52
N LEU A 183 1.81 14.67 4.47
CA LEU A 183 2.59 13.88 3.53
C LEU A 183 2.19 14.14 2.08
N LEU A 184 0.90 14.25 1.81
CA LEU A 184 0.40 14.39 0.44
C LEU A 184 0.40 15.84 -0.08
N SER A 185 0.67 16.84 0.78
CA SER A 185 0.71 18.24 0.36
C SER A 185 2.12 18.84 0.32
N ASN A 186 3.08 18.28 1.09
CA ASN A 186 4.36 18.94 1.32
C ASN A 186 5.53 18.33 0.51
N TYR A 187 5.34 17.18 -0.11
CA TYR A 187 6.42 16.39 -0.73
C TYR A 187 6.22 16.16 -2.23
N GLY A 188 5.46 17.03 -2.90
CA GLY A 188 5.24 16.94 -4.35
C GLY A 188 4.34 15.77 -4.75
N GLU A 189 4.60 15.18 -5.93
CA GLU A 189 3.78 14.09 -6.45
C GLU A 189 4.09 12.78 -5.72
N VAL A 190 3.04 12.14 -5.19
CA VAL A 190 3.08 10.82 -4.56
C VAL A 190 2.36 9.83 -5.47
N HIS A 191 3.02 8.73 -5.85
CA HIS A 191 2.49 7.77 -6.82
C HIS A 191 1.76 6.61 -6.16
N GLU A 192 2.07 6.33 -4.89
CA GLU A 192 1.43 5.26 -4.12
C GLU A 192 1.30 5.65 -2.65
N VAL A 193 0.13 5.37 -2.08
CA VAL A 193 -0.12 5.42 -0.63
C VAL A 193 -0.42 4.01 -0.16
N TRP A 194 0.46 3.49 0.69
CA TRP A 194 0.41 2.12 1.17
C TRP A 194 -0.10 2.07 2.62
N PHE A 195 -1.18 1.35 2.84
CA PHE A 195 -1.78 1.16 4.16
C PHE A 195 -1.62 -0.28 4.62
N ASP A 196 -1.01 -0.45 5.79
CA ASP A 196 -0.91 -1.76 6.44
C ASP A 196 -2.27 -2.25 6.94
N GLY A 197 -2.50 -3.55 6.82
CA GLY A 197 -3.71 -4.20 7.32
C GLY A 197 -3.67 -4.56 8.81
N ALA A 198 -2.53 -4.39 9.48
CA ALA A 198 -2.42 -4.65 10.91
C ALA A 198 -3.28 -3.68 11.72
N ASN A 199 -4.08 -4.23 12.66
CA ASN A 199 -4.97 -3.47 13.52
C ASN A 199 -4.92 -4.05 14.95
N GLY A 200 -3.88 -3.69 15.68
CA GLY A 200 -3.70 -4.05 17.08
C GLY A 200 -4.31 -3.02 18.04
N GLU A 201 -3.99 -3.17 19.31
CA GLU A 201 -4.36 -2.22 20.37
C GLU A 201 -3.39 -1.04 20.40
N GLY A 202 -3.90 0.12 20.77
CA GLY A 202 -3.11 1.29 21.06
C GLY A 202 -2.66 1.37 22.52
N PRO A 203 -2.04 2.47 22.95
CA PRO A 203 -1.52 2.62 24.32
C PRO A 203 -2.59 2.56 25.40
N ASN A 204 -3.86 2.77 25.04
CA ASN A 204 -5.02 2.66 25.93
C ASN A 204 -5.69 1.28 25.92
N GLY A 205 -5.12 0.28 25.26
CA GLY A 205 -5.66 -1.08 25.15
C GLY A 205 -6.90 -1.20 24.24
N LYS A 206 -7.18 -0.20 23.42
CA LYS A 206 -8.32 -0.21 22.50
C LYS A 206 -7.87 -0.36 21.05
N LYS A 207 -8.71 -1.02 20.25
CA LYS A 207 -8.57 -1.05 18.80
C LYS A 207 -9.27 0.14 18.17
N GLN A 208 -8.74 0.57 17.04
CA GLN A 208 -9.28 1.67 16.25
C GLN A 208 -10.33 1.17 15.25
N VAL A 209 -11.35 1.98 15.01
CA VAL A 209 -12.24 1.84 13.85
C VAL A 209 -11.87 2.94 12.85
N TYR A 210 -11.28 2.54 11.73
CA TYR A 210 -10.80 3.47 10.71
C TYR A 210 -11.93 3.98 9.82
N ASP A 211 -11.89 5.27 9.49
CA ASP A 211 -12.76 5.90 8.48
C ASP A 211 -12.06 5.85 7.11
N TRP A 212 -12.05 4.65 6.51
CA TRP A 212 -11.41 4.43 5.21
C TRP A 212 -11.94 5.34 4.12
N ASP A 213 -13.25 5.64 4.11
CA ASP A 213 -13.84 6.52 3.12
C ASP A 213 -13.27 7.95 3.20
N ALA A 214 -13.04 8.44 4.42
CA ALA A 214 -12.41 9.74 4.62
C ALA A 214 -10.93 9.74 4.22
N PHE A 215 -10.21 8.64 4.47
CA PHE A 215 -8.82 8.48 4.06
C PHE A 215 -8.68 8.46 2.54
N TYR A 216 -9.51 7.67 1.84
CA TYR A 216 -9.51 7.60 0.37
C TYR A 216 -9.87 8.94 -0.26
N LYS A 217 -10.90 9.63 0.25
CA LYS A 217 -11.27 10.96 -0.24
C LYS A 217 -10.16 11.99 -0.08
N THR A 218 -9.38 11.88 1.02
CA THR A 218 -8.23 12.75 1.25
C THR A 218 -7.15 12.52 0.20
N ILE A 219 -6.82 11.26 -0.09
CA ILE A 219 -5.83 10.90 -1.11
C ILE A 219 -6.32 11.35 -2.50
N GLN A 220 -7.54 10.99 -2.88
CA GLN A 220 -8.11 11.36 -4.19
C GLN A 220 -8.13 12.87 -4.41
N LYS A 221 -8.35 13.65 -3.36
CA LYS A 221 -8.33 15.11 -3.42
C LYS A 221 -6.93 15.69 -3.59
N LEU A 222 -5.94 15.16 -2.87
CA LEU A 222 -4.59 15.74 -2.79
C LEU A 222 -3.65 15.13 -3.83
N GLN A 223 -3.81 13.84 -4.15
CA GLN A 223 -2.98 13.09 -5.07
C GLN A 223 -3.88 12.20 -5.98
N PRO A 224 -4.64 12.79 -6.90
CA PRO A 224 -5.65 12.07 -7.70
C PRO A 224 -5.05 11.01 -8.64
N LYS A 225 -3.73 11.00 -8.82
CA LYS A 225 -3.02 10.01 -9.63
C LYS A 225 -2.34 8.91 -8.81
N ALA A 226 -2.35 9.01 -7.48
CA ALA A 226 -1.78 7.98 -6.62
C ALA A 226 -2.66 6.73 -6.61
N VAL A 227 -2.04 5.56 -6.57
CA VAL A 227 -2.73 4.31 -6.25
C VAL A 227 -2.78 4.11 -4.74
N MET A 228 -3.86 3.51 -4.26
CA MET A 228 -4.05 3.15 -2.86
C MET A 228 -3.87 1.64 -2.71
N ALA A 229 -2.80 1.25 -2.03
CA ALA A 229 -2.38 -0.14 -1.93
C ALA A 229 -2.74 -0.78 -0.59
N ILE A 230 -2.96 -2.07 -0.64
CA ILE A 230 -3.23 -3.06 0.39
C ILE A 230 -4.59 -2.86 1.05
N MET A 231 -4.76 -1.88 1.92
CA MET A 231 -6.08 -1.53 2.47
C MET A 231 -6.78 -0.45 1.61
N GLY A 232 -6.41 -0.35 0.33
CA GLY A 232 -6.93 0.62 -0.62
C GLY A 232 -7.75 -0.01 -1.74
N ASP A 233 -8.28 0.86 -2.61
CA ASP A 233 -9.19 0.49 -3.69
C ASP A 233 -8.50 0.03 -4.98
N ASP A 234 -7.19 0.22 -5.10
CA ASP A 234 -6.52 0.10 -6.40
C ASP A 234 -5.64 -1.14 -6.50
N VAL A 235 -4.97 -1.53 -5.42
CA VAL A 235 -4.02 -2.65 -5.37
C VAL A 235 -4.28 -3.48 -4.12
N ARG A 236 -4.40 -4.80 -4.28
CA ARG A 236 -4.57 -5.75 -3.17
C ARG A 236 -3.25 -6.41 -2.79
N TRP A 237 -3.17 -6.87 -1.58
CA TRP A 237 -2.07 -7.72 -1.13
C TRP A 237 -2.22 -9.14 -1.64
N VAL A 238 -1.13 -9.78 -2.05
CA VAL A 238 -1.11 -11.19 -2.47
C VAL A 238 -1.52 -12.13 -1.33
N GLY A 239 -1.37 -11.70 -0.07
CA GLY A 239 -1.82 -12.42 1.12
C GLY A 239 -0.74 -13.15 1.89
N ASN A 240 0.54 -12.97 1.54
CA ASN A 240 1.68 -13.49 2.27
C ASN A 240 2.93 -12.62 2.04
N GLU A 241 3.92 -12.73 2.94
CA GLU A 241 5.21 -12.02 2.86
C GLU A 241 6.34 -12.93 2.35
N LYS A 242 5.99 -14.01 1.67
CA LYS A 242 6.95 -14.98 1.12
C LYS A 242 7.23 -14.76 -0.36
N GLY A 243 6.52 -13.84 -0.99
CA GLY A 243 6.60 -13.62 -2.42
C GLY A 243 5.93 -14.73 -3.24
N ILE A 244 4.88 -15.36 -2.72
CA ILE A 244 4.21 -16.48 -3.40
C ILE A 244 2.86 -16.00 -3.95
N GLY A 245 2.79 -15.83 -5.26
CA GLY A 245 1.54 -15.68 -6.00
C GLY A 245 0.79 -17.01 -6.12
N ARG A 246 -0.47 -16.93 -6.48
CA ARG A 246 -1.28 -18.10 -6.85
C ARG A 246 -0.99 -18.50 -8.30
N GLU A 247 -1.38 -19.70 -8.69
CA GLU A 247 -1.22 -20.16 -10.08
C GLU A 247 -1.90 -19.24 -11.10
N THR A 248 -3.04 -18.65 -10.73
CA THR A 248 -3.73 -17.63 -11.52
C THR A 248 -3.94 -16.36 -10.68
N GLU A 249 -2.94 -15.51 -10.64
CA GLU A 249 -2.97 -14.22 -9.93
C GLU A 249 -3.48 -13.10 -10.86
N TRP A 250 -4.69 -13.27 -11.38
CA TRP A 250 -5.29 -12.33 -12.33
C TRP A 250 -5.64 -10.99 -11.65
N SER A 251 -5.49 -9.90 -12.42
CA SER A 251 -5.97 -8.58 -12.00
C SER A 251 -7.50 -8.48 -12.07
N ALA A 252 -8.15 -9.23 -12.98
CA ALA A 252 -9.59 -9.38 -12.99
C ALA A 252 -10.01 -10.37 -11.89
N THR A 253 -10.66 -9.91 -10.84
CA THR A 253 -10.96 -10.70 -9.63
C THR A 253 -12.36 -10.43 -9.10
N VAL A 254 -12.89 -11.41 -8.40
CA VAL A 254 -14.18 -11.34 -7.69
C VAL A 254 -14.06 -10.66 -6.32
N LEU A 255 -12.85 -10.32 -5.88
CA LEU A 255 -12.65 -9.60 -4.63
C LEU A 255 -13.10 -8.15 -4.76
N THR A 256 -14.00 -7.72 -3.89
CA THR A 256 -14.43 -6.33 -3.82
C THR A 256 -13.31 -5.45 -3.26
N PRO A 257 -12.85 -4.43 -4.00
CA PRO A 257 -11.85 -3.49 -3.50
C PRO A 257 -12.37 -2.64 -2.33
N GLY A 258 -11.41 -2.08 -1.57
CA GLY A 258 -11.69 -1.08 -0.56
C GLY A 258 -12.04 -1.63 0.80
N ILE A 259 -12.94 -0.95 1.53
CA ILE A 259 -13.18 -1.13 2.96
C ILE A 259 -13.25 -2.60 3.34
N TYR A 260 -12.36 -3.03 4.22
CA TYR A 260 -12.18 -4.41 4.66
C TYR A 260 -13.49 -5.12 5.04
N SER A 261 -14.37 -4.45 5.79
CA SER A 261 -15.64 -5.04 6.22
C SER A 261 -16.60 -5.31 5.05
N ARG A 262 -16.61 -4.46 4.04
CA ARG A 262 -17.41 -4.62 2.82
C ARG A 262 -16.85 -5.76 1.97
N SER A 263 -15.54 -5.77 1.77
CA SER A 263 -14.83 -6.83 1.07
C SER A 263 -15.00 -8.18 1.78
N GLU A 264 -14.85 -8.22 3.10
CA GLU A 264 -15.01 -9.43 3.90
C GLU A 264 -16.40 -10.04 3.74
N LYS A 265 -17.46 -9.22 3.77
CA LYS A 265 -18.83 -9.69 3.60
C LYS A 265 -19.05 -10.34 2.24
N ASN A 266 -18.63 -9.66 1.16
CA ASN A 266 -18.77 -10.18 -0.20
C ASN A 266 -17.93 -11.43 -0.41
N ASN A 267 -16.69 -11.42 0.00
CA ASN A 267 -15.80 -12.56 -0.15
C ASN A 267 -16.30 -13.79 0.63
N LYS A 268 -16.87 -13.57 1.81
CA LYS A 268 -17.49 -14.64 2.58
C LYS A 268 -18.70 -15.27 1.87
N GLN A 269 -19.56 -14.46 1.23
CA GLN A 269 -20.68 -14.94 0.46
C GLN A 269 -20.25 -15.77 -0.76
N LEU A 270 -19.15 -15.37 -1.39
CA LEU A 270 -18.57 -16.06 -2.56
C LEU A 270 -17.70 -17.27 -2.16
N GLY A 271 -17.46 -17.50 -0.88
CA GLY A 271 -16.53 -18.51 -0.40
C GLY A 271 -15.06 -18.19 -0.68
N VAL A 272 -14.74 -16.90 -0.90
CA VAL A 272 -13.37 -16.44 -1.18
C VAL A 272 -12.73 -15.96 0.10
N PHE A 273 -11.71 -16.65 0.58
CA PHE A 273 -11.03 -16.35 1.84
C PHE A 273 -9.55 -15.93 1.67
N GLY A 274 -9.21 -15.38 0.55
CA GLY A 274 -7.95 -14.66 0.32
C GLY A 274 -6.74 -15.56 0.03
N LYS A 275 -6.00 -15.96 1.04
CA LYS A 275 -4.58 -16.33 0.92
C LYS A 275 -4.24 -17.56 0.08
N ALA A 276 -5.12 -18.54 -0.03
CA ALA A 276 -4.79 -19.81 -0.70
C ALA A 276 -5.67 -20.09 -1.94
N GLN A 277 -6.60 -19.20 -2.24
CA GLN A 277 -7.62 -19.47 -3.25
C GLN A 277 -7.23 -18.87 -4.59
N ASP A 278 -7.39 -19.64 -5.66
CA ASP A 278 -7.24 -19.17 -7.02
C ASP A 278 -8.37 -18.22 -7.41
N LEU A 279 -8.09 -16.91 -7.38
CA LEU A 279 -9.06 -15.85 -7.62
C LEU A 279 -9.48 -15.72 -9.08
N GLY A 280 -8.78 -16.38 -10.01
CA GLY A 280 -9.10 -16.44 -11.43
C GLY A 280 -9.85 -17.71 -11.82
N SER A 281 -10.15 -18.61 -10.87
CA SER A 281 -10.81 -19.87 -11.19
C SER A 281 -12.25 -19.64 -11.72
N ARG A 282 -12.62 -20.45 -12.69
CA ARG A 282 -13.98 -20.42 -13.26
C ARG A 282 -15.06 -20.81 -12.26
N ASP A 283 -14.73 -21.64 -11.28
CA ASP A 283 -15.64 -22.05 -10.22
C ASP A 283 -16.06 -20.86 -9.36
N ILE A 284 -15.11 -19.99 -9.00
CA ILE A 284 -15.40 -18.76 -8.26
C ILE A 284 -16.20 -17.80 -9.14
N LEU A 285 -15.75 -17.57 -10.38
CA LEU A 285 -16.41 -16.67 -11.32
C LEU A 285 -17.87 -17.08 -11.59
N GLY A 286 -18.15 -18.38 -11.65
CA GLY A 286 -19.51 -18.91 -11.83
C GLY A 286 -20.50 -18.39 -10.81
N ASN A 287 -20.08 -18.21 -9.56
CA ASN A 287 -20.92 -17.74 -8.45
C ASN A 287 -20.86 -16.22 -8.24
N ALA A 288 -19.96 -15.52 -8.93
CA ALA A 288 -19.78 -14.07 -8.76
C ALA A 288 -20.95 -13.29 -9.36
N THR A 289 -21.31 -12.18 -8.73
CA THR A 289 -22.25 -11.17 -9.22
C THR A 289 -21.57 -9.95 -9.78
N GLU A 290 -20.30 -9.76 -9.46
CA GLU A 290 -19.48 -8.61 -9.80
C GLU A 290 -18.06 -9.05 -10.14
N LEU A 291 -17.32 -8.22 -10.86
CA LEU A 291 -15.91 -8.43 -11.16
C LEU A 291 -15.18 -7.09 -11.16
N PHE A 292 -13.96 -7.09 -10.66
CA PHE A 292 -13.16 -5.88 -10.47
C PHE A 292 -11.78 -6.02 -11.09
N TRP A 293 -11.23 -4.92 -11.61
CA TRP A 293 -9.80 -4.83 -11.84
C TRP A 293 -9.11 -4.48 -10.53
N TYR A 294 -8.43 -5.45 -9.92
CA TYR A 294 -7.81 -5.32 -8.61
C TYR A 294 -6.51 -6.12 -8.57
N PRO A 295 -5.43 -5.57 -9.19
CA PRO A 295 -4.14 -6.24 -9.27
C PRO A 295 -3.56 -6.50 -7.89
N SER A 296 -2.75 -7.56 -7.77
CA SER A 296 -2.06 -7.87 -6.52
C SER A 296 -0.65 -7.31 -6.50
N GLU A 297 -0.22 -6.89 -5.31
CA GLU A 297 1.17 -6.66 -4.97
C GLU A 297 1.74 -7.89 -4.30
N VAL A 298 2.92 -8.30 -4.77
CA VAL A 298 3.73 -9.36 -4.17
C VAL A 298 4.90 -8.70 -3.48
N ASP A 299 4.87 -8.67 -2.17
CA ASP A 299 5.92 -8.10 -1.34
C ASP A 299 6.74 -9.17 -0.63
N VAL A 300 8.04 -8.95 -0.56
CA VAL A 300 8.98 -9.85 0.09
C VAL A 300 10.20 -9.08 0.60
N SER A 301 10.54 -9.30 1.86
CA SER A 301 11.78 -8.77 2.42
C SER A 301 13.00 -9.49 1.85
N ILE A 302 14.11 -8.80 1.68
CA ILE A 302 15.38 -9.43 1.29
C ILE A 302 16.06 -10.16 2.45
N ARG A 303 15.64 -9.90 3.69
CA ARG A 303 16.10 -10.51 4.94
C ARG A 303 14.94 -11.27 5.61
N PRO A 304 15.14 -12.00 6.72
CA PRO A 304 14.04 -12.59 7.49
C PRO A 304 13.02 -11.56 7.98
N GLY A 305 13.50 -10.42 8.51
CA GLY A 305 12.66 -9.28 8.91
C GLY A 305 12.59 -8.20 7.83
N TRP A 306 11.75 -7.18 8.09
CA TRP A 306 11.59 -6.00 7.23
C TRP A 306 12.59 -4.90 7.55
N PHE A 307 12.83 -4.64 8.84
CA PHE A 307 13.88 -3.71 9.28
C PHE A 307 15.25 -4.37 9.26
N TYR A 308 16.29 -3.55 9.20
CA TYR A 308 17.67 -4.04 9.25
C TYR A 308 18.02 -4.56 10.64
N HIS A 309 18.54 -5.79 10.70
CA HIS A 309 19.12 -6.40 11.88
C HIS A 309 20.47 -7.03 11.52
N GLN A 310 21.52 -6.65 12.23
CA GLN A 310 22.89 -7.10 11.93
C GLN A 310 23.03 -8.63 11.98
N GLU A 311 22.34 -9.31 12.88
CA GLU A 311 22.33 -10.77 13.00
C GLU A 311 21.67 -11.49 11.80
N GLU A 312 21.05 -10.76 10.91
CA GLU A 312 20.45 -11.27 9.68
C GLU A 312 21.35 -11.12 8.45
N ASP A 313 22.54 -10.53 8.57
CA ASP A 313 23.45 -10.31 7.44
C ASP A 313 23.81 -11.60 6.70
N SER A 314 23.93 -12.72 7.42
CA SER A 314 24.19 -14.04 6.84
C SER A 314 22.93 -14.73 6.28
N LYS A 315 21.76 -14.16 6.45
CA LYS A 315 20.46 -14.75 6.10
C LYS A 315 19.76 -14.03 4.93
N VAL A 316 20.49 -13.17 4.23
CA VAL A 316 19.96 -12.48 3.03
C VAL A 316 19.52 -13.49 2.00
N LYS A 317 18.32 -13.35 1.45
CA LYS A 317 17.80 -14.22 0.41
C LYS A 317 18.72 -14.19 -0.82
N SER A 318 18.97 -15.35 -1.42
CA SER A 318 19.85 -15.45 -2.59
C SER A 318 19.25 -14.75 -3.79
N LEU A 319 20.10 -14.27 -4.69
CA LEU A 319 19.67 -13.72 -5.98
C LEU A 319 18.74 -14.67 -6.72
N LYS A 320 19.10 -15.97 -6.77
CA LYS A 320 18.23 -16.98 -7.41
C LYS A 320 16.84 -17.00 -6.78
N HIS A 321 16.74 -16.99 -5.46
CA HIS A 321 15.44 -17.03 -4.78
C HIS A 321 14.59 -15.80 -5.10
N LEU A 322 15.17 -14.60 -5.06
CA LEU A 322 14.47 -13.36 -5.40
C LEU A 322 14.06 -13.31 -6.89
N THR A 323 14.93 -13.82 -7.77
CA THR A 323 14.64 -13.92 -9.21
C THR A 323 13.52 -14.93 -9.48
N ASP A 324 13.52 -16.07 -8.78
CA ASP A 324 12.45 -17.06 -8.90
C ASP A 324 11.09 -16.46 -8.48
N ILE A 325 11.05 -15.69 -7.39
CA ILE A 325 9.84 -14.95 -6.96
C ILE A 325 9.36 -14.03 -8.08
N TYR A 326 10.25 -13.20 -8.64
CA TYR A 326 9.90 -12.25 -9.69
C TYR A 326 9.31 -12.91 -10.95
N PHE A 327 9.82 -14.07 -11.33
CA PHE A 327 9.34 -14.79 -12.53
C PHE A 327 8.15 -15.71 -12.29
N GLN A 328 7.83 -16.04 -11.03
CA GLN A 328 6.75 -16.97 -10.68
C GLN A 328 5.51 -16.26 -10.12
N SER A 329 5.64 -15.03 -9.72
CA SER A 329 4.57 -14.18 -9.19
C SER A 329 4.23 -13.06 -10.17
#